data_a0c569b5a6a5f119af4840adebae0c2a
#
_entry.id   a0c569b5a6a5f119af4840adebae0c2a
#
_cell.length_a   1.000
_cell.length_b   1.000
_cell.length_c   1.000
_cell.angle_alpha   90.00
_cell.angle_beta   90.00
_cell.angle_gamma   90.00
#
_symmetry.space_group_name_H-M   'P 1'
#
loop_
_entity.id
_entity.type
_entity.pdbx_description
1 polymer ?
#
loop_
_entity_poly.entity_id
_entity_poly.type
_entity_poly.pdbx_seq_one_letter_code
_entity_poly.pdbx_strand_id
1 'polypeptide(L)'
;MSLRRGRVAMAFRPAIVISVLAGIVLTALGPATVTGLLPYFTIQSNVAVGVFAGYAAWRTWRELPEPSSALKGAVTLYITITGVVYHLVLANPASPFAVAQPDRALPEALGNQFLHTVVPLLAIADWALFDPRGRLRVRYAIWWLAFPLAYLGFALVRGLIVAKYPYPFIDAGQLGYDGVAISTVFFAVVFWLLGLLLVGVDRGLSRLSGARRADGTPPPAPRADAPKAAAGAHRGDDGAPEAPAGQRQPSAGSVG
;
A
#
# COMPACT_ATOMS: atom_id res chain seq x y z
N MET A 1 5.66 6.12 14.47
CA MET A 1 6.18 7.12 13.50
C MET A 1 6.72 8.30 14.29
N SER A 2 7.87 8.93 13.92
CA SER A 2 8.31 10.14 14.61
C SER A 2 7.32 11.28 14.39
N LEU A 3 7.16 12.20 15.36
CA LEU A 3 6.23 13.34 15.28
C LEU A 3 6.45 14.18 14.01
N ARG A 4 7.71 14.39 13.61
CA ARG A 4 8.07 15.12 12.39
C ARG A 4 7.58 14.41 11.13
N ARG A 5 7.76 13.09 11.05
CA ARG A 5 7.31 12.27 9.91
C ARG A 5 5.78 12.25 9.81
N GLY A 6 5.08 12.22 10.95
CA GLY A 6 3.62 12.34 11.01
C GLY A 6 3.10 13.65 10.42
N ARG A 7 3.71 14.78 10.81
CA ARG A 7 3.32 16.11 10.29
C ARG A 7 3.52 16.24 8.78
N VAL A 8 4.63 15.71 8.25
CA VAL A 8 4.87 15.72 6.79
C VAL A 8 3.85 14.85 6.06
N ALA A 9 3.53 13.66 6.58
CA ALA A 9 2.50 12.78 5.99
C ALA A 9 1.10 13.45 6.01
N MET A 10 0.79 14.23 7.06
CA MET A 10 -0.46 15.00 7.18
C MET A 10 -0.61 16.07 6.11
N ALA A 11 0.48 16.68 5.63
CA ALA A 11 0.43 17.64 4.51
C ALA A 11 0.46 16.93 3.15
N PHE A 12 1.18 15.82 3.05
CA PHE A 12 1.42 15.13 1.79
C PHE A 12 0.19 14.34 1.27
N ARG A 13 -0.50 13.62 2.16
CA ARG A 13 -1.65 12.78 1.80
C ARG A 13 -2.88 13.57 1.31
N PRO A 14 -3.27 14.70 1.91
CA PRO A 14 -4.28 15.58 1.33
C PRO A 14 -3.92 16.10 -0.06
N ALA A 15 -2.63 16.37 -0.34
CA ALA A 15 -2.20 16.77 -1.68
C ALA A 15 -2.47 15.68 -2.73
N ILE A 16 -2.34 14.39 -2.38
CA ILE A 16 -2.75 13.28 -3.25
C ILE A 16 -4.26 13.35 -3.52
N VAL A 17 -5.08 13.51 -2.49
CA VAL A 17 -6.54 13.61 -2.63
C VAL A 17 -6.93 14.77 -3.55
N ILE A 18 -6.35 15.94 -3.31
CA ILE A 18 -6.58 17.14 -4.13
C ILE A 18 -6.16 16.89 -5.59
N SER A 19 -5.00 16.25 -5.81
CA SER A 19 -4.51 15.92 -7.15
C SER A 19 -5.44 14.95 -7.89
N VAL A 20 -5.99 13.95 -7.20
CA VAL A 20 -6.99 13.02 -7.76
C VAL A 20 -8.25 13.77 -8.15
N LEU A 21 -8.79 14.59 -7.25
CA LEU A 21 -10.01 15.37 -7.51
C LEU A 21 -9.79 16.36 -8.65
N ALA A 22 -8.69 17.09 -8.65
CA ALA A 22 -8.33 18.00 -9.73
C ALA A 22 -8.22 17.26 -11.07
N GLY A 23 -7.52 16.12 -11.10
CA GLY A 23 -7.38 15.30 -12.30
C GLY A 23 -8.72 14.85 -12.87
N ILE A 24 -9.62 14.33 -12.03
CA ILE A 24 -10.96 13.88 -12.47
C ILE A 24 -11.80 15.06 -12.94
N VAL A 25 -11.87 16.15 -12.18
CA VAL A 25 -12.66 17.33 -12.52
C VAL A 25 -12.17 17.96 -13.83
N LEU A 26 -10.87 18.20 -13.96
CA LEU A 26 -10.28 18.79 -15.15
C LEU A 26 -10.51 17.92 -16.41
N THR A 27 -10.41 16.59 -16.27
CA THR A 27 -10.71 15.66 -17.38
C THR A 27 -12.20 15.71 -17.76
N ALA A 28 -13.08 15.85 -16.77
CA ALA A 28 -14.53 15.92 -16.98
C ALA A 28 -15.01 17.28 -17.57
N LEU A 29 -14.17 18.31 -17.58
CA LEU A 29 -14.42 19.56 -18.29
C LEU A 29 -14.23 19.42 -19.82
N GLY A 30 -13.63 18.32 -20.27
CA GLY A 30 -13.54 17.96 -21.69
C GLY A 30 -14.84 17.35 -22.22
N PRO A 31 -14.80 16.77 -23.43
CA PRO A 31 -15.99 16.17 -24.07
C PRO A 31 -16.51 14.92 -23.36
N ALA A 32 -15.73 14.30 -22.47
CA ALA A 32 -16.13 13.12 -21.70
C ALA A 32 -16.94 13.52 -20.47
N THR A 33 -18.14 12.96 -20.30
CA THR A 33 -18.90 13.11 -19.05
C THR A 33 -18.27 12.31 -17.91
N VAL A 34 -18.49 12.70 -16.66
CA VAL A 34 -18.01 11.95 -15.48
C VAL A 34 -18.43 10.47 -15.54
N THR A 35 -19.66 10.19 -15.95
CA THR A 35 -20.17 8.82 -16.10
C THR A 35 -19.46 8.06 -17.22
N GLY A 36 -19.03 8.73 -18.29
CA GLY A 36 -18.24 8.17 -19.37
C GLY A 36 -16.80 7.83 -18.96
N LEU A 37 -16.29 8.45 -17.90
CA LEU A 37 -14.95 8.20 -17.37
C LEU A 37 -14.90 6.98 -16.43
N LEU A 38 -15.98 6.67 -15.72
CA LEU A 38 -16.02 5.60 -14.71
C LEU A 38 -15.57 4.21 -15.19
N PRO A 39 -15.81 3.80 -16.45
CA PRO A 39 -15.37 2.51 -16.95
C PRO A 39 -13.85 2.35 -17.08
N TYR A 40 -13.08 3.42 -17.02
CA TYR A 40 -11.63 3.35 -17.19
C TYR A 40 -10.91 2.91 -15.92
N PHE A 41 -9.93 2.00 -16.05
CA PHE A 41 -9.05 1.57 -14.96
C PHE A 41 -8.34 2.75 -14.32
N THR A 42 -7.94 3.74 -15.12
CA THR A 42 -7.33 4.99 -14.66
C THR A 42 -8.19 5.68 -13.59
N ILE A 43 -9.47 5.84 -13.83
CA ILE A 43 -10.36 6.51 -12.87
C ILE A 43 -10.53 5.66 -11.61
N GLN A 44 -10.77 4.36 -11.76
CA GLN A 44 -10.97 3.45 -10.63
C GLN A 44 -9.71 3.38 -9.74
N SER A 45 -8.51 3.29 -10.32
CA SER A 45 -7.26 3.27 -9.57
C SER A 45 -6.94 4.63 -8.91
N ASN A 46 -7.22 5.75 -9.58
CA ASN A 46 -7.07 7.08 -8.99
C ASN A 46 -8.04 7.29 -7.81
N VAL A 47 -9.30 6.90 -7.95
CA VAL A 47 -10.29 6.95 -6.85
C VAL A 47 -9.82 6.07 -5.68
N ALA A 48 -9.36 4.84 -5.95
CA ALA A 48 -8.83 3.96 -4.91
C ALA A 48 -7.66 4.59 -4.14
N VAL A 49 -6.72 5.23 -4.85
CA VAL A 49 -5.59 5.97 -4.25
C VAL A 49 -6.08 7.17 -3.43
N GLY A 50 -7.01 7.97 -3.97
CA GLY A 50 -7.57 9.13 -3.26
C GLY A 50 -8.27 8.74 -1.96
N VAL A 51 -9.13 7.73 -2.01
CA VAL A 51 -9.82 7.18 -0.82
C VAL A 51 -8.80 6.64 0.18
N PHE A 52 -7.82 5.86 -0.28
CA PHE A 52 -6.80 5.31 0.61
C PHE A 52 -5.92 6.39 1.24
N ALA A 53 -5.51 7.41 0.48
CA ALA A 53 -4.72 8.54 0.99
C ALA A 53 -5.51 9.34 2.03
N GLY A 54 -6.80 9.61 1.78
CA GLY A 54 -7.71 10.25 2.75
C GLY A 54 -7.85 9.43 4.03
N TYR A 55 -8.04 8.12 3.91
CA TYR A 55 -8.09 7.21 5.06
C TYR A 55 -6.77 7.19 5.85
N ALA A 56 -5.63 7.13 5.15
CA ALA A 56 -4.33 7.17 5.78
C ALA A 56 -4.04 8.52 6.46
N ALA A 57 -4.47 9.64 5.87
CA ALA A 57 -4.40 10.97 6.47
C ALA A 57 -5.24 11.04 7.76
N TRP A 58 -6.49 10.58 7.70
CA TRP A 58 -7.37 10.51 8.87
C TRP A 58 -6.76 9.67 10.00
N ARG A 59 -6.20 8.49 9.69
CA ARG A 59 -5.52 7.65 10.71
C ARG A 59 -4.33 8.37 11.34
N THR A 60 -3.53 9.07 10.53
CA THR A 60 -2.40 9.85 11.03
C THR A 60 -2.86 11.00 11.94
N TRP A 61 -3.94 11.69 11.56
CA TRP A 61 -4.55 12.75 12.38
C TRP A 61 -5.07 12.24 13.72
N ARG A 62 -5.67 11.04 13.72
CA ARG A 62 -6.17 10.37 14.93
C ARG A 62 -5.08 9.62 15.71
N GLU A 63 -3.82 9.76 15.32
CA GLU A 63 -2.66 9.06 15.92
C GLU A 63 -2.79 7.52 15.91
N LEU A 64 -3.60 6.97 15.01
CA LEU A 64 -3.78 5.54 14.84
C LEU A 64 -2.60 4.92 14.08
N PRO A 65 -2.35 3.60 14.21
CA PRO A 65 -1.33 2.90 13.43
C PRO A 65 -1.55 3.08 11.93
N GLU A 66 -0.46 3.05 11.13
CA GLU A 66 -0.54 3.08 9.66
C GLU A 66 -1.47 1.97 9.13
N PRO A 67 -2.18 2.21 8.01
CA PRO A 67 -2.99 1.19 7.37
C PRO A 67 -2.18 -0.05 6.98
N SER A 68 -2.86 -1.12 6.58
CA SER A 68 -2.22 -2.34 6.08
C SER A 68 -1.24 -2.06 4.94
N SER A 69 0.04 -2.43 5.10
CA SER A 69 1.06 -2.31 4.05
C SER A 69 0.71 -3.13 2.81
N ALA A 70 -0.02 -4.26 2.96
CA ALA A 70 -0.49 -5.04 1.83
C ALA A 70 -1.50 -4.27 0.98
N LEU A 71 -2.44 -3.56 1.62
CA LEU A 71 -3.43 -2.74 0.91
C LEU A 71 -2.77 -1.49 0.31
N LYS A 72 -1.87 -0.83 1.04
CA LYS A 72 -1.11 0.29 0.50
C LYS A 72 -0.26 -0.12 -0.70
N GLY A 73 0.42 -1.28 -0.62
CA GLY A 73 1.15 -1.84 -1.76
C GLY A 73 0.25 -2.13 -2.96
N ALA A 74 -0.97 -2.63 -2.73
CA ALA A 74 -1.96 -2.87 -3.80
C ALA A 74 -2.32 -1.56 -4.54
N VAL A 75 -2.77 -0.54 -3.81
CA VAL A 75 -3.18 0.74 -4.46
C VAL A 75 -2.00 1.45 -5.10
N THR A 76 -0.79 1.35 -4.52
CA THR A 76 0.44 1.87 -5.13
C THR A 76 0.75 1.14 -6.44
N LEU A 77 0.61 -0.20 -6.48
CA LEU A 77 0.79 -0.97 -7.71
C LEU A 77 -0.24 -0.57 -8.77
N TYR A 78 -1.52 -0.46 -8.43
CA TYR A 78 -2.58 -0.15 -9.39
C TYR A 78 -2.37 1.21 -10.06
N ILE A 79 -1.98 2.22 -9.29
CA ILE A 79 -1.69 3.53 -9.85
C ILE A 79 -0.36 3.56 -10.62
N THR A 80 0.62 2.74 -10.23
CA THR A 80 1.86 2.55 -10.99
C THR A 80 1.55 1.92 -12.36
N ILE A 81 0.68 0.89 -12.40
CA ILE A 81 0.19 0.29 -13.64
C ILE A 81 -0.45 1.37 -14.52
N THR A 82 -1.30 2.23 -13.95
CA THR A 82 -1.93 3.34 -14.69
C THR A 82 -0.89 4.24 -15.36
N GLY A 83 0.13 4.69 -14.63
CA GLY A 83 1.19 5.53 -15.18
C GLY A 83 2.03 4.79 -16.24
N VAL A 84 2.46 3.57 -15.95
CA VAL A 84 3.31 2.76 -16.85
C VAL A 84 2.57 2.43 -18.15
N VAL A 85 1.33 1.95 -18.06
CA VAL A 85 0.52 1.61 -19.25
C VAL A 85 0.23 2.87 -20.07
N TYR A 86 -0.07 3.99 -19.44
CA TYR A 86 -0.27 5.23 -20.19
C TYR A 86 0.98 5.64 -20.96
N HIS A 87 2.12 5.79 -20.30
CA HIS A 87 3.32 6.32 -20.95
C HIS A 87 4.01 5.34 -21.89
N LEU A 88 4.03 4.04 -21.57
CA LEU A 88 4.75 3.04 -22.37
C LEU A 88 3.90 2.35 -23.42
N VAL A 89 2.56 2.35 -23.26
CA VAL A 89 1.65 1.62 -24.16
C VAL A 89 0.73 2.56 -24.91
N LEU A 90 -0.05 3.39 -24.22
CA LEU A 90 -1.11 4.17 -24.85
C LEU A 90 -0.61 5.45 -25.51
N ALA A 91 0.34 6.16 -24.89
CA ALA A 91 0.91 7.39 -25.41
C ALA A 91 2.21 7.20 -26.21
N ASN A 92 2.73 5.97 -26.27
CA ASN A 92 3.95 5.65 -27.00
C ASN A 92 3.64 5.30 -28.47
N PRO A 93 4.07 6.10 -29.45
CA PRO A 93 3.80 5.82 -30.87
C PRO A 93 4.37 4.50 -31.38
N ALA A 94 5.40 3.95 -30.74
CA ALA A 94 5.99 2.65 -31.09
C ALA A 94 5.20 1.46 -30.56
N SER A 95 4.17 1.69 -29.72
CA SER A 95 3.33 0.62 -29.18
C SER A 95 2.28 0.16 -30.19
N PRO A 96 2.01 -1.14 -30.33
CA PRO A 96 0.91 -1.63 -31.17
C PRO A 96 -0.48 -1.23 -30.65
N PHE A 97 -0.54 -0.76 -29.39
CA PHE A 97 -1.76 -0.29 -28.73
C PHE A 97 -1.76 1.23 -28.51
N ALA A 98 -0.94 1.96 -29.26
CA ALA A 98 -0.89 3.41 -29.17
C ALA A 98 -2.28 4.00 -29.52
N VAL A 99 -2.71 4.97 -28.73
CA VAL A 99 -3.93 5.75 -29.00
C VAL A 99 -3.51 7.13 -29.48
N ALA A 100 -4.15 7.60 -30.54
CA ALA A 100 -3.93 8.96 -31.03
C ALA A 100 -4.08 9.96 -29.87
N GLN A 101 -3.09 10.83 -29.72
CA GLN A 101 -3.12 11.89 -28.72
C GLN A 101 -3.72 13.14 -29.37
N PRO A 102 -5.04 13.41 -29.18
CA PRO A 102 -5.68 14.57 -29.76
C PRO A 102 -5.12 15.85 -29.13
N ASP A 103 -5.21 16.95 -29.84
CA ASP A 103 -5.02 18.28 -29.26
C ASP A 103 -6.10 18.50 -28.19
N ARG A 104 -5.67 18.42 -26.92
CA ARG A 104 -6.57 18.61 -25.78
C ARG A 104 -6.61 20.07 -25.39
N ALA A 105 -7.78 20.55 -25.01
CA ALA A 105 -7.89 21.82 -24.31
C ALA A 105 -7.06 21.78 -23.02
N LEU A 106 -6.54 22.92 -22.58
CA LEU A 106 -5.63 22.98 -21.42
C LEU A 106 -6.18 22.28 -20.16
N PRO A 107 -7.46 22.44 -19.75
CA PRO A 107 -7.97 21.71 -18.60
C PRO A 107 -7.87 20.18 -18.74
N GLU A 108 -8.26 19.64 -19.89
CA GLU A 108 -8.21 18.21 -20.17
C GLU A 108 -6.76 17.68 -20.20
N ALA A 109 -5.83 18.43 -20.80
CA ALA A 109 -4.41 18.11 -20.84
C ALA A 109 -3.82 18.06 -19.41
N LEU A 110 -4.14 19.03 -18.57
CA LEU A 110 -3.74 19.04 -17.16
C LEU A 110 -4.37 17.87 -16.38
N GLY A 111 -5.67 17.63 -16.57
CA GLY A 111 -6.35 16.49 -15.94
C GLY A 111 -5.67 15.15 -16.28
N ASN A 112 -5.33 14.96 -17.57
CA ASN A 112 -4.60 13.79 -18.02
C ASN A 112 -3.22 13.66 -17.34
N GLN A 113 -2.46 14.75 -17.19
CA GLN A 113 -1.17 14.76 -16.49
C GLN A 113 -1.34 14.43 -15.00
N PHE A 114 -2.37 14.98 -14.34
CA PHE A 114 -2.64 14.63 -12.95
C PHE A 114 -2.88 13.13 -12.78
N LEU A 115 -3.76 12.53 -13.59
CA LEU A 115 -4.19 11.15 -13.43
C LEU A 115 -3.11 10.12 -13.82
N HIS A 116 -2.24 10.44 -14.78
CA HIS A 116 -1.28 9.48 -15.31
C HIS A 116 0.18 9.75 -14.89
N THR A 117 0.49 10.92 -14.35
CA THR A 117 1.85 11.28 -13.96
C THR A 117 1.93 11.74 -12.50
N VAL A 118 1.19 12.79 -12.12
CA VAL A 118 1.33 13.41 -10.80
C VAL A 118 0.87 12.47 -9.69
N VAL A 119 -0.35 11.93 -9.79
CA VAL A 119 -0.91 11.01 -8.77
C VAL A 119 -0.10 9.73 -8.64
N PRO A 120 0.31 9.02 -9.72
CA PRO A 120 1.23 7.90 -9.63
C PRO A 120 2.53 8.23 -8.89
N LEU A 121 3.19 9.32 -9.22
CA LEU A 121 4.44 9.73 -8.56
C LEU A 121 4.23 10.07 -7.09
N LEU A 122 3.17 10.79 -6.74
CA LEU A 122 2.84 11.11 -5.35
C LEU A 122 2.50 9.85 -4.54
N ALA A 123 1.76 8.90 -5.11
CA ALA A 123 1.42 7.65 -4.42
C ALA A 123 2.66 6.77 -4.17
N ILE A 124 3.56 6.67 -5.16
CA ILE A 124 4.86 5.99 -5.01
C ILE A 124 5.69 6.70 -3.93
N ALA A 125 5.74 8.02 -3.93
CA ALA A 125 6.46 8.81 -2.93
C ALA A 125 5.86 8.64 -1.52
N ASP A 126 4.52 8.63 -1.37
CA ASP A 126 3.87 8.37 -0.08
C ASP A 126 4.22 6.99 0.46
N TRP A 127 4.12 5.95 -0.39
CA TRP A 127 4.58 4.62 -0.05
C TRP A 127 6.07 4.61 0.30
N ALA A 128 6.92 5.25 -0.53
CA ALA A 128 8.36 5.27 -0.33
C ALA A 128 8.80 6.04 0.91
N LEU A 129 8.11 7.05 1.36
CA LEU A 129 8.51 7.92 2.48
C LEU A 129 7.87 7.50 3.80
N PHE A 130 6.62 7.04 3.80
CA PHE A 130 5.83 6.90 5.03
C PHE A 130 5.46 5.47 5.40
N ASP A 131 5.59 4.49 4.48
CA ASP A 131 5.24 3.11 4.80
C ASP A 131 6.35 2.41 5.61
N PRO A 132 6.01 1.55 6.59
CA PRO A 132 7.00 0.71 7.28
C PRO A 132 7.62 -0.31 6.32
N ARG A 133 8.94 -0.41 6.33
CA ARG A 133 9.71 -1.25 5.39
C ARG A 133 9.73 -2.73 5.77
N GLY A 134 9.94 -3.59 4.76
CA GLY A 134 10.10 -5.03 4.93
C GLY A 134 8.81 -5.77 5.25
N ARG A 135 7.64 -5.15 5.02
CA ARG A 135 6.33 -5.75 5.31
C ARG A 135 5.67 -6.40 4.10
N LEU A 136 6.15 -6.11 2.89
CA LEU A 136 5.58 -6.69 1.68
C LEU A 136 6.07 -8.14 1.48
N ARG A 137 5.13 -9.02 1.13
CA ARG A 137 5.39 -10.45 0.90
C ARG A 137 5.23 -10.79 -0.58
N VAL A 138 6.05 -11.68 -1.11
CA VAL A 138 6.00 -12.10 -2.53
C VAL A 138 4.61 -12.55 -2.96
N ARG A 139 3.90 -13.29 -2.09
CA ARG A 139 2.53 -13.73 -2.36
C ARG A 139 1.55 -12.58 -2.67
N TYR A 140 1.82 -11.37 -2.19
CA TYR A 140 0.96 -10.23 -2.48
C TYR A 140 0.99 -9.83 -3.95
N ALA A 141 2.12 -10.02 -4.65
CA ALA A 141 2.21 -9.76 -6.08
C ALA A 141 1.18 -10.56 -6.91
N ILE A 142 0.84 -11.78 -6.48
CA ILE A 142 -0.22 -12.59 -7.10
C ILE A 142 -1.60 -12.09 -6.66
N TRP A 143 -1.83 -11.87 -5.37
CA TRP A 143 -3.12 -11.40 -4.86
C TRP A 143 -3.53 -10.04 -5.44
N TRP A 144 -2.56 -9.17 -5.70
CA TRP A 144 -2.82 -7.87 -6.31
C TRP A 144 -3.29 -7.93 -7.76
N LEU A 145 -3.12 -9.06 -8.45
CA LEU A 145 -3.71 -9.25 -9.79
C LEU A 145 -5.23 -9.38 -9.75
N ALA A 146 -5.83 -9.64 -8.59
CA ALA A 146 -7.28 -9.82 -8.46
C ALA A 146 -8.05 -8.58 -8.96
N PHE A 147 -7.60 -7.37 -8.66
CA PHE A 147 -8.28 -6.15 -9.12
C PHE A 147 -8.15 -5.93 -10.63
N PRO A 148 -6.97 -5.98 -11.28
CA PRO A 148 -6.86 -5.92 -12.73
C PRO A 148 -7.67 -7.00 -13.46
N LEU A 149 -7.71 -8.24 -12.92
CA LEU A 149 -8.49 -9.33 -13.53
C LEU A 149 -10.00 -9.12 -13.34
N ALA A 150 -10.45 -8.66 -12.18
CA ALA A 150 -11.84 -8.28 -11.97
C ALA A 150 -12.24 -7.11 -12.89
N TYR A 151 -11.35 -6.13 -13.06
CA TYR A 151 -11.54 -5.04 -14.01
C TYR A 151 -11.67 -5.54 -15.44
N LEU A 152 -10.81 -6.49 -15.86
CA LEU A 152 -10.93 -7.11 -17.19
C LEU A 152 -12.30 -7.76 -17.39
N GLY A 153 -12.76 -8.57 -16.43
CA GLY A 153 -14.10 -9.17 -16.48
C GLY A 153 -15.19 -8.12 -16.63
N PHE A 154 -15.15 -7.04 -15.84
CA PHE A 154 -16.06 -5.91 -15.96
C PHE A 154 -16.00 -5.26 -17.35
N ALA A 155 -14.79 -4.97 -17.86
CA ALA A 155 -14.61 -4.30 -19.16
C ALA A 155 -15.10 -5.16 -20.33
N LEU A 156 -14.90 -6.48 -20.30
CA LEU A 156 -15.40 -7.42 -21.30
C LEU A 156 -16.93 -7.52 -21.27
N VAL A 157 -17.54 -7.70 -20.10
CA VAL A 157 -19.00 -7.74 -19.95
C VAL A 157 -19.61 -6.41 -20.44
N ARG A 158 -19.04 -5.27 -20.04
CA ARG A 158 -19.50 -3.98 -20.54
C ARG A 158 -19.35 -3.86 -22.05
N GLY A 159 -18.22 -4.31 -22.61
CA GLY A 159 -17.97 -4.30 -24.05
C GLY A 159 -19.00 -5.09 -24.84
N LEU A 160 -19.45 -6.24 -24.32
CA LEU A 160 -20.53 -7.04 -24.91
C LEU A 160 -21.86 -6.28 -24.92
N ILE A 161 -22.16 -5.48 -23.91
CA ILE A 161 -23.44 -4.76 -23.77
C ILE A 161 -23.47 -3.50 -24.64
N VAL A 162 -22.39 -2.69 -24.64
CA VAL A 162 -22.35 -1.35 -25.24
C VAL A 162 -21.49 -1.28 -26.52
N ALA A 163 -20.89 -2.40 -26.94
CA ALA A 163 -20.00 -2.51 -28.10
C ALA A 163 -18.82 -1.49 -28.04
N LYS A 164 -18.36 -1.14 -26.84
CA LYS A 164 -17.27 -0.18 -26.64
C LYS A 164 -16.36 -0.62 -25.49
N TYR A 165 -15.09 -0.84 -25.80
CA TYR A 165 -14.06 -1.25 -24.85
C TYR A 165 -13.21 -0.05 -24.40
N PRO A 166 -12.79 0.01 -23.12
CA PRO A 166 -12.01 1.14 -22.59
C PRO A 166 -10.60 1.25 -23.17
N TYR A 167 -9.98 0.14 -23.56
CA TYR A 167 -8.59 0.10 -24.05
C TYR A 167 -8.44 -0.81 -25.26
N PRO A 168 -7.51 -0.48 -26.21
CA PRO A 168 -7.29 -1.27 -27.43
C PRO A 168 -6.85 -2.71 -27.15
N PHE A 169 -6.03 -2.94 -26.13
CA PHE A 169 -5.52 -4.27 -25.78
C PHE A 169 -6.54 -5.23 -25.13
N ILE A 170 -7.76 -4.75 -24.84
CA ILE A 170 -8.88 -5.56 -24.37
C ILE A 170 -10.10 -5.43 -25.28
N ASP A 171 -9.93 -4.87 -26.47
CA ASP A 171 -11.00 -4.70 -27.45
C ASP A 171 -11.22 -5.99 -28.24
N ALA A 172 -12.21 -6.78 -27.79
CA ALA A 172 -12.56 -8.04 -28.47
C ALA A 172 -13.15 -7.84 -29.87
N GLY A 173 -13.67 -6.64 -30.17
CA GLY A 173 -14.15 -6.31 -31.53
C GLY A 173 -13.00 -6.16 -32.52
N GLN A 174 -11.84 -5.70 -32.09
CA GLN A 174 -10.65 -5.51 -32.91
C GLN A 174 -9.70 -6.72 -32.89
N LEU A 175 -9.48 -7.31 -31.71
CA LEU A 175 -8.48 -8.36 -31.53
C LEU A 175 -9.05 -9.78 -31.58
N GLY A 176 -10.37 -9.93 -31.52
CA GLY A 176 -10.97 -11.21 -31.19
C GLY A 176 -10.69 -11.64 -29.73
N TYR A 177 -11.36 -12.69 -29.27
CA TYR A 177 -11.13 -13.18 -27.89
C TYR A 177 -9.75 -13.81 -27.70
N ASP A 178 -9.18 -14.42 -28.73
CA ASP A 178 -7.83 -14.99 -28.69
C ASP A 178 -6.78 -13.89 -28.51
N GLY A 179 -6.90 -12.78 -29.25
CA GLY A 179 -6.00 -11.64 -29.09
C GLY A 179 -6.13 -10.98 -27.73
N VAL A 180 -7.34 -10.87 -27.18
CA VAL A 180 -7.57 -10.39 -25.82
C VAL A 180 -6.96 -11.35 -24.80
N ALA A 181 -7.07 -12.67 -24.99
CA ALA A 181 -6.46 -13.65 -24.08
C ALA A 181 -4.92 -13.52 -24.06
N ILE A 182 -4.30 -13.40 -25.23
CA ILE A 182 -2.85 -13.18 -25.35
C ILE A 182 -2.43 -11.88 -24.66
N SER A 183 -3.11 -10.78 -24.93
CA SER A 183 -2.85 -9.49 -24.28
C SER A 183 -3.02 -9.58 -22.76
N THR A 184 -4.05 -10.28 -22.29
CA THR A 184 -4.30 -10.49 -20.86
C THR A 184 -3.14 -11.21 -20.18
N VAL A 185 -2.66 -12.32 -20.77
CA VAL A 185 -1.52 -13.06 -20.21
C VAL A 185 -0.28 -12.16 -20.17
N PHE A 186 0.00 -11.44 -21.24
CA PHE A 186 1.14 -10.52 -21.32
C PHE A 186 1.07 -9.45 -20.22
N PHE A 187 -0.04 -8.73 -20.10
CA PHE A 187 -0.20 -7.68 -19.08
C PHE A 187 -0.24 -8.25 -17.67
N ALA A 188 -0.84 -9.43 -17.44
CA ALA A 188 -0.82 -10.08 -16.14
C ALA A 188 0.61 -10.40 -15.68
N VAL A 189 1.47 -10.90 -16.59
CA VAL A 189 2.89 -11.13 -16.30
C VAL A 189 3.60 -9.81 -15.99
N VAL A 190 3.39 -8.76 -16.80
CA VAL A 190 4.00 -7.44 -16.55
C VAL A 190 3.56 -6.88 -15.19
N PHE A 191 2.28 -6.95 -14.86
CA PHE A 191 1.76 -6.45 -13.58
C PHE A 191 2.27 -7.26 -12.39
N TRP A 192 2.40 -8.57 -12.55
CA TRP A 192 3.03 -9.43 -11.55
C TRP A 192 4.50 -9.07 -11.32
N LEU A 193 5.26 -8.83 -12.39
CA LEU A 193 6.66 -8.39 -12.30
C LEU A 193 6.79 -7.02 -11.64
N LEU A 194 5.89 -6.06 -11.94
CA LEU A 194 5.83 -4.78 -11.23
C LEU A 194 5.51 -4.97 -9.73
N GLY A 195 4.63 -5.90 -9.40
CA GLY A 195 4.34 -6.27 -8.01
C GLY A 195 5.55 -6.87 -7.30
N LEU A 196 6.30 -7.76 -7.98
CA LEU A 196 7.55 -8.31 -7.47
C LEU A 196 8.62 -7.24 -7.30
N LEU A 197 8.73 -6.29 -8.24
CA LEU A 197 9.63 -5.14 -8.13
C LEU A 197 9.32 -4.31 -6.89
N LEU A 198 8.04 -4.00 -6.65
CA LEU A 198 7.61 -3.25 -5.46
C LEU A 198 8.01 -3.98 -4.17
N VAL A 199 7.81 -5.31 -4.10
CA VAL A 199 8.25 -6.15 -2.97
C VAL A 199 9.76 -6.16 -2.84
N GLY A 200 10.49 -6.25 -3.95
CA GLY A 200 11.96 -6.21 -3.99
C GLY A 200 12.52 -4.90 -3.45
N VAL A 201 11.95 -3.77 -3.89
CA VAL A 201 12.32 -2.42 -3.41
C VAL A 201 12.04 -2.28 -1.92
N ASP A 202 10.88 -2.73 -1.42
CA ASP A 202 10.54 -2.70 0.01
C ASP A 202 11.59 -3.45 0.87
N ARG A 203 11.99 -4.64 0.43
CA ARG A 203 13.00 -5.45 1.11
C ARG A 203 14.39 -4.82 1.03
N GLY A 204 14.76 -4.29 -0.14
CA GLY A 204 16.04 -3.60 -0.32
C GLY A 204 16.17 -2.40 0.60
N LEU A 205 15.15 -1.53 0.63
CA LEU A 205 15.11 -0.38 1.52
C LEU A 205 15.11 -0.77 3.00
N SER A 206 14.48 -1.89 3.36
CA SER A 206 14.51 -2.43 4.73
C SER A 206 15.93 -2.82 5.16
N ARG A 207 16.66 -3.51 4.30
CA ARG A 207 18.06 -3.91 4.57
C ARG A 207 18.97 -2.71 4.77
N LEU A 208 18.87 -1.71 3.89
CA LEU A 208 19.66 -0.46 3.98
C LEU A 208 19.36 0.31 5.28
N SER A 209 18.10 0.33 5.72
CA SER A 209 17.69 0.99 6.97
C SER A 209 18.19 0.22 8.20
N GLY A 210 18.23 -1.10 8.14
CA GLY A 210 18.78 -1.97 9.20
C GLY A 210 20.30 -1.84 9.35
N ALA A 211 21.03 -1.84 8.24
CA ALA A 211 22.48 -1.65 8.22
C ALA A 211 22.88 -0.29 8.86
N ARG A 212 22.22 0.80 8.47
CA ARG A 212 22.48 2.13 9.05
C ARG A 212 22.22 2.20 10.56
N ARG A 213 21.28 1.42 11.09
CA ARG A 213 21.03 1.36 12.54
C ARG A 213 22.12 0.58 13.26
N ALA A 214 22.63 -0.51 12.66
CA ALA A 214 23.71 -1.29 13.23
C ALA A 214 25.03 -0.48 13.32
N ASP A 215 25.34 0.31 12.30
CA ASP A 215 26.55 1.16 12.25
C ASP A 215 26.49 2.35 13.23
N GLY A 216 25.30 2.78 13.64
CA GLY A 216 25.10 3.90 14.56
C GLY A 216 24.83 3.52 16.01
N THR A 217 24.82 2.26 16.37
CA THR A 217 24.60 1.80 17.73
C THR A 217 25.96 1.65 18.44
N PRO A 218 26.28 2.45 19.48
CA PRO A 218 27.48 2.20 20.28
C PRO A 218 27.38 0.80 20.90
N PRO A 219 28.53 0.08 21.06
CA PRO A 219 28.52 -1.21 21.68
C PRO A 219 27.92 -1.11 23.11
N PRO A 220 27.14 -2.12 23.53
CA PRO A 220 26.59 -2.11 24.88
C PRO A 220 27.73 -1.93 25.88
N ALA A 221 27.56 -0.96 26.79
CA ALA A 221 28.53 -0.75 27.88
C ALA A 221 28.82 -2.09 28.57
N PRO A 222 30.09 -2.37 28.92
CA PRO A 222 30.42 -3.56 29.69
C PRO A 222 29.50 -3.63 30.91
N ARG A 223 28.82 -4.74 31.11
CA ARG A 223 28.07 -4.98 32.33
C ARG A 223 29.05 -4.82 33.48
N ALA A 224 28.87 -3.80 34.33
CA ALA A 224 29.53 -3.70 35.58
C ALA A 224 29.29 -5.02 36.32
N ASP A 225 30.36 -5.73 36.61
CA ASP A 225 30.34 -7.01 37.32
C ASP A 225 29.49 -6.86 38.57
N ALA A 226 28.47 -7.73 38.67
CA ALA A 226 27.69 -7.84 39.89
C ALA A 226 28.69 -8.16 41.07
N PRO A 227 28.56 -7.49 42.21
CA PRO A 227 29.47 -7.76 43.34
C PRO A 227 29.34 -9.23 43.73
N LYS A 228 30.49 -9.95 43.74
CA LYS A 228 30.62 -11.28 44.32
C LYS A 228 30.10 -11.23 45.75
N ALA A 229 28.97 -11.90 46.01
CA ALA A 229 28.51 -12.19 47.36
C ALA A 229 29.61 -12.96 48.08
N ALA A 230 30.19 -12.34 49.09
CA ALA A 230 31.17 -12.94 49.97
C ALA A 230 30.53 -14.12 50.71
N ALA A 231 31.07 -15.31 50.48
CA ALA A 231 30.83 -16.46 51.31
C ALA A 231 31.53 -16.22 52.65
N GLY A 232 30.77 -16.00 53.72
CA GLY A 232 31.24 -15.95 55.09
C GLY A 232 30.47 -16.97 55.89
N ALA A 233 31.17 -18.06 56.24
CA ALA A 233 30.69 -19.09 57.14
C ALA A 233 30.60 -18.54 58.56
N HIS A 234 29.55 -18.84 59.34
CA HIS A 234 29.66 -19.07 60.76
C HIS A 234 28.62 -20.11 61.21
N ARG A 235 29.16 -21.11 61.88
CA ARG A 235 28.52 -22.19 62.68
C ARG A 235 28.05 -21.66 64.04
N GLY A 236 27.06 -22.33 64.62
CA GLY A 236 26.60 -22.29 65.97
C GLY A 236 25.11 -22.30 66.07
N ASP A 237 24.50 -23.32 66.31
CA ASP A 237 24.31 -24.30 67.39
C ASP A 237 23.11 -23.95 68.27
N ASP A 238 22.29 -24.97 68.51
CA ASP A 238 21.38 -25.19 69.63
C ASP A 238 20.02 -24.51 69.72
N GLY A 239 18.95 -25.33 69.82
CA GLY A 239 17.77 -25.14 70.61
C GLY A 239 16.43 -25.34 69.93
N ALA A 240 15.96 -26.56 69.85
CA ALA A 240 14.52 -26.84 69.90
C ALA A 240 14.14 -26.93 71.42
N PRO A 241 12.88 -26.96 71.89
CA PRO A 241 11.66 -27.37 71.19
C PRO A 241 10.34 -26.58 71.56
N GLU A 242 9.26 -27.15 71.15
CA GLU A 242 7.89 -27.15 71.68
C GLU A 242 6.81 -26.33 70.91
N ALA A 243 5.92 -27.13 70.33
CA ALA A 243 4.53 -26.77 70.06
C ALA A 243 3.71 -26.84 71.36
N PRO A 244 2.48 -26.33 71.51
CA PRO A 244 1.35 -26.95 70.86
C PRO A 244 0.11 -26.08 70.50
N ALA A 245 -0.67 -26.63 69.58
CA ALA A 245 -2.11 -26.78 69.57
C ALA A 245 -3.08 -25.60 69.70
N GLY A 246 -4.02 -25.57 68.83
CA GLY A 246 -5.35 -25.16 69.24
C GLY A 246 -6.19 -24.42 68.19
N GLN A 247 -6.88 -25.22 67.39
CA GLN A 247 -8.33 -25.24 67.20
C GLN A 247 -9.04 -24.16 66.41
N ARG A 248 -9.64 -24.64 65.41
CA ARG A 248 -11.06 -24.70 64.98
C ARG A 248 -11.55 -23.63 64.04
N GLN A 249 -11.93 -24.12 62.89
CA GLN A 249 -13.09 -23.70 62.10
C GLN A 249 -14.40 -23.68 62.94
N PRO A 250 -15.55 -23.09 62.54
CA PRO A 250 -16.15 -23.35 61.21
C PRO A 250 -16.98 -22.23 60.58
N SER A 251 -17.30 -22.46 59.32
CA SER A 251 -18.58 -22.49 58.64
C SER A 251 -19.39 -21.19 58.40
N ALA A 252 -19.66 -20.99 57.12
CA ALA A 252 -20.99 -21.06 56.47
C ALA A 252 -21.81 -19.79 56.36
N GLY A 253 -22.43 -19.66 55.20
CA GLY A 253 -23.64 -18.94 54.89
C GLY A 253 -23.44 -17.88 53.83
N SER A 254 -23.72 -18.08 52.53
CA SER A 254 -25.00 -18.29 51.90
C SER A 254 -25.82 -16.96 51.73
N VAL A 255 -26.15 -16.72 50.46
CA VAL A 255 -27.36 -16.05 49.96
C VAL A 255 -27.34 -14.52 49.84
N GLY A 256 -27.61 -14.07 48.59
CA GLY A 256 -27.97 -12.75 48.11
C GLY A 256 -27.58 -12.57 46.65
#